data_943d30e575724c7533b9202bc089e9f9
#
_entry.id   943d30e575724c7533b9202bc089e9f9
#
_cell.length_a   1.000
_cell.length_b   1.000
_cell.length_c   1.000
_cell.angle_alpha   90.00
_cell.angle_beta   90.00
_cell.angle_gamma   90.00
#
_symmetry.space_group_name_H-M   'P 1'
#
loop_
_entity.id
_entity.type
_entity.pdbx_description
1 polymer ?
#
loop_
_entity_poly.entity_id
_entity_poly.type
_entity_poly.pdbx_seq_one_letter_code
_entity_poly.pdbx_strand_id
1 'polypeptide(L)'
;YPVSDPERYGVAEFDAEGRVLSLEEKPKQPRSRYAVTGLYFYDDSVVERAHQVKPSARGELEITDLNQMYLDEGLLRVELMGRGMAWLDTGPCDSLNDAGSYIRTLEHRQGLKVGCPEEVAWRQGWITAEQLNQLAQPLKKSGYGSYLLQMLEESVSDHAALQNSLEVRHAA
;
A
#
# COMPACT_ATOMS: atom_id res chain seq x y z
N TYR A 1 -6.80 -5.37 8.29
CA TYR A 1 -6.12 -4.52 9.27
C TYR A 1 -6.97 -4.34 10.53
N PRO A 2 -6.41 -4.47 11.75
CA PRO A 2 -7.19 -4.28 12.96
C PRO A 2 -7.44 -2.79 13.24
N VAL A 3 -8.70 -2.39 13.37
CA VAL A 3 -9.15 -1.02 13.62
C VAL A 3 -9.92 -0.88 14.93
N SER A 4 -10.15 0.35 15.37
CA SER A 4 -10.95 0.65 16.57
C SER A 4 -12.43 0.91 16.26
N ASP A 5 -12.76 1.15 15.00
CA ASP A 5 -14.08 1.55 14.47
C ASP A 5 -14.51 0.66 13.27
N PRO A 6 -14.56 -0.68 13.46
CA PRO A 6 -14.78 -1.64 12.37
C PRO A 6 -16.13 -1.48 11.67
N GLU A 7 -17.14 -0.91 12.33
CA GLU A 7 -18.46 -0.66 11.76
C GLU A 7 -18.47 0.28 10.55
N ARG A 8 -17.35 0.95 10.27
CA ARG A 8 -17.20 1.85 9.12
C ARG A 8 -16.79 1.13 7.83
N TYR A 9 -16.35 -0.11 7.94
CA TYR A 9 -15.64 -0.83 6.86
C TYR A 9 -16.28 -2.19 6.57
N GLY A 10 -15.86 -2.83 5.49
CA GLY A 10 -16.03 -4.26 5.34
C GLY A 10 -15.24 -4.97 6.44
N VAL A 11 -15.86 -5.92 7.13
CA VAL A 11 -15.27 -6.62 8.28
C VAL A 11 -15.11 -8.10 7.96
N ALA A 12 -13.93 -8.65 8.24
CA ALA A 12 -13.65 -10.08 8.12
C ALA A 12 -13.63 -10.74 9.51
N GLU A 13 -14.35 -11.86 9.64
CA GLU A 13 -14.33 -12.72 10.82
C GLU A 13 -13.43 -13.94 10.56
N PHE A 14 -12.68 -14.39 11.57
CA PHE A 14 -11.74 -15.50 11.46
C PHE A 14 -12.01 -16.58 12.50
N ASP A 15 -11.73 -17.84 12.16
CA ASP A 15 -11.63 -18.92 13.14
C ASP A 15 -10.29 -18.91 13.88
N ALA A 16 -10.11 -19.87 14.78
CA ALA A 16 -8.89 -20.01 15.57
C ALA A 16 -7.66 -20.38 14.72
N GLU A 17 -7.85 -20.93 13.55
CA GLU A 17 -6.82 -21.31 12.57
C GLU A 17 -6.51 -20.18 11.59
N GLY A 18 -7.20 -19.02 11.67
CA GLY A 18 -7.00 -17.84 10.82
C GLY A 18 -7.72 -17.92 9.48
N ARG A 19 -8.67 -18.83 9.30
CA ARG A 19 -9.49 -18.92 8.10
C ARG A 19 -10.67 -17.94 8.20
N VAL A 20 -11.01 -17.30 7.07
CA VAL A 20 -12.15 -16.39 7.02
C VAL A 20 -13.45 -17.18 7.15
N LEU A 21 -14.28 -16.78 8.10
CA LEU A 21 -15.61 -17.35 8.35
C LEU A 21 -16.72 -16.55 7.67
N SER A 22 -16.60 -15.23 7.70
CA SER A 22 -17.60 -14.33 7.13
C SER A 22 -16.98 -12.98 6.72
N LEU A 23 -17.66 -12.31 5.78
CA LEU A 23 -17.40 -10.93 5.39
C LEU A 23 -18.72 -10.16 5.54
N GLU A 24 -18.68 -8.96 6.10
CA GLU A 24 -19.87 -8.11 6.26
C GLU A 24 -19.52 -6.64 5.97
N GLU A 25 -20.28 -6.01 5.10
CA GLU A 25 -20.10 -4.60 4.76
C GLU A 25 -20.75 -3.71 5.81
N LYS A 26 -19.96 -2.86 6.46
CA LYS A 26 -20.40 -1.86 7.46
C LYS A 26 -21.40 -2.41 8.47
N PRO A 27 -21.04 -3.48 9.20
CA PRO A 27 -21.94 -4.12 10.14
C PRO A 27 -22.28 -3.21 11.31
N LYS A 28 -23.55 -3.21 11.73
CA LYS A 28 -23.96 -2.48 12.96
C LYS A 28 -23.37 -3.08 14.24
N GLN A 29 -23.09 -4.38 14.21
CA GLN A 29 -22.48 -5.12 15.31
C GLN A 29 -21.34 -5.98 14.74
N PRO A 30 -20.14 -5.40 14.58
CA PRO A 30 -19.00 -6.12 14.01
C PRO A 30 -18.62 -7.36 14.81
N ARG A 31 -18.39 -8.49 14.13
CA ARG A 31 -17.97 -9.75 14.76
C ARG A 31 -16.46 -9.80 15.01
N SER A 32 -15.73 -8.91 14.40
CA SER A 32 -14.29 -8.76 14.62
C SER A 32 -13.87 -7.30 14.47
N ARG A 33 -12.63 -7.02 14.76
CA ARG A 33 -12.00 -5.70 14.53
C ARG A 33 -11.22 -5.59 13.25
N TYR A 34 -11.25 -6.60 12.39
CA TYR A 34 -10.44 -6.64 11.16
C TYR A 34 -11.20 -6.01 10.00
N ALA A 35 -10.83 -4.77 9.67
CA ALA A 35 -11.29 -4.09 8.47
C ALA A 35 -10.62 -4.67 7.22
N VAL A 36 -11.40 -4.90 6.18
CA VAL A 36 -10.91 -5.26 4.85
C VAL A 36 -10.39 -3.99 4.19
N THR A 37 -9.10 -3.94 3.89
CA THR A 37 -8.47 -2.80 3.22
C THR A 37 -8.73 -2.82 1.72
N GLY A 38 -8.48 -1.70 1.03
CA GLY A 38 -8.71 -1.58 -0.41
C GLY A 38 -7.62 -2.20 -1.30
N LEU A 39 -6.93 -3.26 -0.85
CA LEU A 39 -5.88 -3.94 -1.61
C LEU A 39 -6.32 -5.36 -1.96
N TYR A 40 -6.61 -5.59 -3.24
CA TYR A 40 -7.17 -6.84 -3.74
C TYR A 40 -6.33 -7.40 -4.89
N PHE A 41 -6.19 -8.73 -4.90
CA PHE A 41 -5.57 -9.50 -5.98
C PHE A 41 -6.55 -10.57 -6.43
N TYR A 42 -6.94 -10.53 -7.69
CA TYR A 42 -7.90 -11.45 -8.27
C TYR A 42 -7.32 -12.20 -9.46
N ASP A 43 -7.88 -13.36 -9.75
CA ASP A 43 -7.66 -14.08 -10.99
C ASP A 43 -8.53 -13.53 -12.14
N ASP A 44 -8.40 -14.10 -13.33
CA ASP A 44 -9.12 -13.64 -14.53
C ASP A 44 -10.64 -13.78 -14.42
N SER A 45 -11.15 -14.63 -13.52
CA SER A 45 -12.59 -14.84 -13.31
C SER A 45 -13.28 -13.63 -12.65
N VAL A 46 -12.51 -12.69 -12.11
CA VAL A 46 -13.06 -11.51 -11.42
C VAL A 46 -14.00 -10.68 -12.29
N VAL A 47 -13.73 -10.57 -13.59
CA VAL A 47 -14.54 -9.78 -14.52
C VAL A 47 -15.96 -10.36 -14.62
N GLU A 48 -16.07 -11.68 -14.79
CA GLU A 48 -17.37 -12.37 -14.90
C GLU A 48 -18.13 -12.31 -13.55
N ARG A 49 -17.42 -12.46 -12.42
CA ARG A 49 -18.01 -12.35 -11.08
C ARG A 49 -18.50 -10.93 -10.79
N ALA A 50 -17.72 -9.92 -11.13
CA ALA A 50 -18.10 -8.52 -10.95
C ALA A 50 -19.40 -8.17 -11.68
N HIS A 51 -19.64 -8.74 -12.88
CA HIS A 51 -20.89 -8.59 -13.61
C HIS A 51 -22.11 -9.23 -12.92
N GLN A 52 -21.90 -10.15 -11.98
CA GLN A 52 -22.97 -10.83 -11.24
C GLN A 52 -23.33 -10.12 -9.93
N VAL A 53 -22.48 -9.20 -9.45
CA VAL A 53 -22.72 -8.42 -8.24
C VAL A 53 -23.98 -7.57 -8.44
N LYS A 54 -24.86 -7.62 -7.45
CA LYS A 54 -26.12 -6.85 -7.44
C LYS A 54 -26.01 -5.70 -6.43
N PRO A 55 -26.75 -4.61 -6.63
CA PRO A 55 -26.80 -3.55 -5.64
C PRO A 55 -27.27 -4.07 -4.28
N SER A 56 -26.54 -3.67 -3.24
CA SER A 56 -26.86 -3.95 -1.84
C SER A 56 -28.13 -3.24 -1.39
N ALA A 57 -28.55 -3.45 -0.15
CA ALA A 57 -29.64 -2.69 0.47
C ALA A 57 -29.38 -1.17 0.52
N ARG A 58 -28.10 -0.76 0.35
CA ARG A 58 -27.66 0.65 0.26
C ARG A 58 -27.75 1.20 -1.17
N GLY A 59 -28.05 0.35 -2.16
CA GLY A 59 -28.10 0.70 -3.58
C GLY A 59 -26.72 0.79 -4.25
N GLU A 60 -25.67 0.28 -3.61
CA GLU A 60 -24.29 0.30 -4.10
C GLU A 60 -23.85 -1.12 -4.50
N LEU A 61 -22.96 -1.22 -5.51
CA LEU A 61 -22.26 -2.47 -5.82
C LEU A 61 -21.08 -2.58 -4.83
N GLU A 62 -21.13 -3.58 -3.96
CA GLU A 62 -20.15 -3.73 -2.88
C GLU A 62 -19.03 -4.68 -3.30
N ILE A 63 -17.79 -4.27 -3.05
CA ILE A 63 -16.63 -5.16 -3.23
C ILE A 63 -16.69 -6.34 -2.25
N THR A 64 -17.33 -6.16 -1.11
CA THR A 64 -17.55 -7.20 -0.11
C THR A 64 -18.38 -8.36 -0.67
N ASP A 65 -19.39 -8.07 -1.53
CA ASP A 65 -20.19 -9.11 -2.17
C ASP A 65 -19.37 -9.90 -3.20
N LEU A 66 -18.48 -9.23 -3.93
CA LEU A 66 -17.56 -9.92 -4.83
C LEU A 66 -16.60 -10.84 -4.05
N ASN A 67 -16.04 -10.37 -2.95
CA ASN A 67 -15.19 -11.18 -2.09
C ASN A 67 -15.96 -12.34 -1.45
N GLN A 68 -17.25 -12.15 -1.14
CA GLN A 68 -18.11 -13.21 -0.60
C GLN A 68 -18.28 -14.36 -1.61
N MET A 69 -18.37 -14.08 -2.92
CA MET A 69 -18.41 -15.14 -3.94
C MET A 69 -17.16 -16.03 -3.89
N TYR A 70 -15.98 -15.43 -3.71
CA TYR A 70 -14.73 -16.18 -3.55
C TYR A 70 -14.68 -16.96 -2.23
N LEU A 71 -15.25 -16.40 -1.16
CA LEU A 71 -15.35 -17.08 0.13
C LEU A 71 -16.27 -18.32 0.05
N ASP A 72 -17.43 -18.18 -0.57
CA ASP A 72 -18.42 -19.26 -0.71
C ASP A 72 -17.86 -20.45 -1.52
N GLU A 73 -16.95 -20.19 -2.45
CA GLU A 73 -16.26 -21.21 -3.23
C GLU A 73 -14.98 -21.74 -2.56
N GLY A 74 -14.60 -21.20 -1.40
CA GLY A 74 -13.38 -21.58 -0.69
C GLY A 74 -12.08 -21.11 -1.35
N LEU A 75 -12.17 -20.11 -2.22
CA LEU A 75 -11.05 -19.54 -2.98
C LEU A 75 -10.47 -18.28 -2.32
N LEU A 76 -11.20 -17.63 -1.40
CA LEU A 76 -10.73 -16.42 -0.73
C LEU A 76 -9.56 -16.71 0.20
N ARG A 77 -8.51 -15.90 0.09
CA ARG A 77 -7.41 -15.84 1.05
C ARG A 77 -7.29 -14.42 1.58
N VAL A 78 -6.91 -14.30 2.85
CA VAL A 78 -6.72 -13.01 3.50
C VAL A 78 -5.35 -12.98 4.16
N GLU A 79 -4.63 -11.90 3.93
CA GLU A 79 -3.35 -11.61 4.58
C GLU A 79 -3.55 -10.54 5.65
N LEU A 80 -3.06 -10.79 6.85
CA LEU A 80 -3.15 -9.85 7.96
C LEU A 80 -2.00 -8.85 7.90
N MET A 81 -2.33 -7.56 7.88
CA MET A 81 -1.33 -6.50 7.95
C MET A 81 -0.75 -6.42 9.37
N GLY A 82 0.58 -6.56 9.48
CA GLY A 82 1.31 -6.56 10.75
C GLY A 82 1.39 -5.17 11.40
N ARG A 83 1.81 -5.14 12.68
CA ARG A 83 1.91 -3.90 13.49
C ARG A 83 2.81 -2.81 12.89
N GLY A 84 3.76 -3.14 12.04
CA GLY A 84 4.64 -2.18 11.36
C GLY A 84 3.99 -1.46 10.19
N MET A 85 2.80 -1.88 9.77
CA MET A 85 2.04 -1.26 8.69
C MET A 85 1.05 -0.25 9.24
N ALA A 86 0.83 0.83 8.51
CA ALA A 86 -0.24 1.80 8.79
C ALA A 86 -1.20 1.81 7.59
N TRP A 87 -2.47 1.54 7.87
CA TRP A 87 -3.54 1.72 6.92
C TRP A 87 -4.39 2.91 7.37
N LEU A 88 -4.60 3.84 6.46
CA LEU A 88 -5.30 5.10 6.71
C LEU A 88 -6.41 5.24 5.67
N ASP A 89 -7.65 5.31 6.15
CA ASP A 89 -8.78 5.68 5.32
C ASP A 89 -8.73 7.17 4.98
N THR A 90 -9.05 7.53 3.75
CA THR A 90 -8.99 8.92 3.26
C THR A 90 -10.34 9.44 2.78
N GLY A 91 -11.42 8.74 3.08
CA GLY A 91 -12.77 9.12 2.67
C GLY A 91 -13.28 10.39 3.36
N PRO A 92 -13.43 10.43 4.68
CA PRO A 92 -13.80 11.64 5.42
C PRO A 92 -12.69 12.69 5.45
N CYS A 93 -13.05 13.98 5.51
CA CYS A 93 -12.08 15.08 5.55
C CYS A 93 -11.10 14.98 6.73
N ASP A 94 -11.59 14.59 7.92
CA ASP A 94 -10.75 14.44 9.11
C ASP A 94 -9.74 13.32 8.92
N SER A 95 -10.17 12.15 8.41
CA SER A 95 -9.29 11.03 8.12
C SER A 95 -8.24 11.35 7.06
N LEU A 96 -8.61 12.14 6.04
CA LEU A 96 -7.67 12.63 5.03
C LEU A 96 -6.60 13.54 5.65
N ASN A 97 -7.00 14.44 6.56
CA ASN A 97 -6.07 15.32 7.28
C ASN A 97 -5.10 14.52 8.17
N ASP A 98 -5.61 13.52 8.89
CA ASP A 98 -4.80 12.65 9.73
C ASP A 98 -3.80 11.85 8.89
N ALA A 99 -4.24 11.29 7.76
CA ALA A 99 -3.37 10.60 6.81
C ALA A 99 -2.27 11.52 6.28
N GLY A 100 -2.63 12.74 5.86
CA GLY A 100 -1.67 13.74 5.40
C GLY A 100 -0.65 14.13 6.48
N SER A 101 -1.08 14.31 7.71
CA SER A 101 -0.22 14.62 8.86
C SER A 101 0.73 13.47 9.19
N TYR A 102 0.24 12.23 9.16
CA TYR A 102 1.04 11.04 9.37
C TYR A 102 2.13 10.89 8.31
N ILE A 103 1.77 10.93 7.03
CA ILE A 103 2.73 10.83 5.91
C ILE A 103 3.76 11.95 5.98
N ARG A 104 3.32 13.19 6.19
CA ARG A 104 4.22 14.34 6.35
C ARG A 104 5.25 14.10 7.47
N THR A 105 4.82 13.57 8.61
CA THR A 105 5.70 13.27 9.74
C THR A 105 6.74 12.22 9.38
N LEU A 106 6.33 11.12 8.74
CA LEU A 106 7.24 10.07 8.27
C LEU A 106 8.28 10.63 7.29
N GLU A 107 7.84 11.33 6.24
CA GLU A 107 8.73 11.89 5.24
C GLU A 107 9.75 12.88 5.83
N HIS A 108 9.29 13.75 6.73
CA HIS A 108 10.19 14.71 7.40
C HIS A 108 11.21 14.03 8.31
N ARG A 109 10.85 12.93 8.97
CA ARG A 109 11.75 12.24 9.90
C ARG A 109 12.72 11.30 9.21
N GLN A 110 12.28 10.64 8.15
CA GLN A 110 13.08 9.64 7.44
C GLN A 110 13.85 10.23 6.24
N GLY A 111 13.43 11.40 5.73
CA GLY A 111 13.99 11.96 4.50
C GLY A 111 13.57 11.20 3.24
N LEU A 112 12.64 10.26 3.35
CA LEU A 112 12.14 9.44 2.25
C LEU A 112 10.76 9.92 1.79
N LYS A 113 10.35 9.54 0.59
CA LYS A 113 9.02 9.79 0.07
C LYS A 113 8.14 8.54 0.17
N VAL A 114 6.91 8.73 0.64
CA VAL A 114 5.89 7.68 0.60
C VAL A 114 5.17 7.75 -0.73
N GLY A 115 5.07 6.59 -1.42
CA GLY A 115 4.40 6.52 -2.72
C GLY A 115 5.19 7.19 -3.86
N CYS A 116 6.50 6.96 -3.91
CA CYS A 116 7.39 7.44 -4.97
C CYS A 116 7.61 6.35 -6.03
N PRO A 117 6.79 6.29 -7.10
CA PRO A 117 6.89 5.22 -8.11
C PRO A 117 8.21 5.27 -8.89
N GLU A 118 8.79 6.45 -9.10
CA GLU A 118 10.08 6.61 -9.79
C GLU A 118 11.22 5.99 -8.96
N GLU A 119 11.20 6.15 -7.64
CA GLU A 119 12.17 5.48 -6.75
C GLU A 119 12.05 3.96 -6.85
N VAL A 120 10.81 3.43 -6.78
CA VAL A 120 10.56 2.00 -6.89
C VAL A 120 11.06 1.49 -8.25
N ALA A 121 10.70 2.15 -9.35
CA ALA A 121 11.10 1.75 -10.68
C ALA A 121 12.63 1.75 -10.85
N TRP A 122 13.30 2.74 -10.30
CA TRP A 122 14.75 2.83 -10.37
C TRP A 122 15.43 1.76 -9.49
N ARG A 123 15.01 1.57 -8.25
CA ARG A 123 15.56 0.55 -7.35
C ARG A 123 15.34 -0.87 -7.86
N GLN A 124 14.25 -1.12 -8.59
CA GLN A 124 13.97 -2.40 -9.26
C GLN A 124 14.69 -2.56 -10.61
N GLY A 125 15.44 -1.54 -11.07
CA GLY A 125 16.13 -1.58 -12.35
C GLY A 125 15.22 -1.50 -13.57
N TRP A 126 13.97 -1.04 -13.42
CA TRP A 126 13.03 -0.86 -14.53
C TRP A 126 13.32 0.41 -15.33
N ILE A 127 13.95 1.39 -14.69
CA ILE A 127 14.46 2.60 -15.34
C ILE A 127 15.92 2.82 -14.97
N THR A 128 16.65 3.50 -15.87
CA THR A 128 18.06 3.86 -15.65
C THR A 128 18.18 5.16 -14.84
N ALA A 129 19.40 5.46 -14.35
CA ALA A 129 19.70 6.73 -13.69
C ALA A 129 19.45 7.94 -14.59
N GLU A 130 19.74 7.84 -15.90
CA GLU A 130 19.47 8.89 -16.88
C GLU A 130 17.97 9.13 -17.05
N GLN A 131 17.19 8.06 -17.10
CA GLN A 131 15.72 8.14 -17.17
C GLN A 131 15.14 8.76 -15.90
N LEU A 132 15.62 8.36 -14.71
CA LEU A 132 15.21 8.97 -13.45
C LEU A 132 15.55 10.46 -13.42
N ASN A 133 16.77 10.85 -13.86
CA ASN A 133 17.14 12.25 -13.97
C ASN A 133 16.22 13.03 -14.91
N GLN A 134 15.87 12.46 -16.08
CA GLN A 134 14.94 13.09 -17.02
C GLN A 134 13.55 13.32 -16.40
N LEU A 135 13.04 12.35 -15.64
CA LEU A 135 11.76 12.48 -14.92
C LEU A 135 11.82 13.55 -13.82
N ALA A 136 12.95 13.69 -13.15
CA ALA A 136 13.14 14.66 -12.07
C ALA A 136 13.25 16.11 -12.57
N GLN A 137 13.82 16.37 -13.78
CA GLN A 137 14.08 17.71 -14.26
C GLN A 137 12.86 18.65 -14.31
N PRO A 138 11.68 18.24 -14.80
CA PRO A 138 10.49 19.09 -14.78
C PRO A 138 10.04 19.44 -13.36
N LEU A 139 10.36 18.59 -12.37
CA LEU A 139 9.96 18.68 -10.98
C LEU A 139 11.03 19.29 -10.07
N LYS A 140 12.19 19.68 -10.56
CA LYS A 140 13.36 20.10 -9.78
C LYS A 140 13.12 21.29 -8.85
N LYS A 141 12.06 22.09 -9.08
CA LYS A 141 11.68 23.20 -8.21
C LYS A 141 10.75 22.78 -7.05
N SER A 142 10.31 21.52 -7.02
CA SER A 142 9.50 20.94 -5.94
C SER A 142 10.37 20.10 -5.02
N GLY A 143 9.89 19.90 -3.78
CA GLY A 143 10.56 18.99 -2.85
C GLY A 143 10.61 17.54 -3.35
N TYR A 144 9.67 17.13 -4.20
CA TYR A 144 9.66 15.81 -4.83
C TYR A 144 10.78 15.64 -5.86
N GLY A 145 10.91 16.58 -6.79
CA GLY A 145 11.98 16.51 -7.78
C GLY A 145 13.38 16.65 -7.17
N SER A 146 13.53 17.48 -6.11
CA SER A 146 14.78 17.56 -5.35
C SER A 146 15.14 16.24 -4.71
N TYR A 147 14.16 15.52 -4.17
CA TYR A 147 14.34 14.18 -3.61
C TYR A 147 14.85 13.17 -4.63
N LEU A 148 14.25 13.13 -5.83
CA LEU A 148 14.69 12.23 -6.91
C LEU A 148 16.14 12.50 -7.34
N LEU A 149 16.55 13.78 -7.42
CA LEU A 149 17.93 14.17 -7.75
C LEU A 149 18.90 13.79 -6.64
N GLN A 150 18.54 14.01 -5.38
CA GLN A 150 19.34 13.64 -4.23
C GLN A 150 19.63 12.13 -4.18
N MET A 151 18.63 11.29 -4.46
CA MET A 151 18.83 9.84 -4.52
C MET A 151 19.91 9.43 -5.54
N LEU A 152 19.96 10.09 -6.69
CA LEU A 152 20.99 9.83 -7.69
C LEU A 152 22.38 10.21 -7.18
N GLU A 153 22.52 11.34 -6.50
CA GLU A 153 23.79 11.80 -5.91
C GLU A 153 24.29 10.84 -4.82
N GLU A 154 23.40 10.41 -3.93
CA GLU A 154 23.72 9.47 -2.83
C GLU A 154 24.18 8.12 -3.39
N SER A 155 23.52 7.58 -4.42
CA SER A 155 23.91 6.31 -5.02
C SER A 155 25.28 6.33 -5.65
N VAL A 156 25.69 7.44 -6.24
CA VAL A 156 27.05 7.63 -6.80
C VAL A 156 28.08 7.67 -5.66
N SER A 157 27.76 8.33 -4.57
CA SER A 157 28.64 8.46 -3.40
C SER A 157 28.85 7.11 -2.70
N ASP A 158 27.80 6.32 -2.54
CA ASP A 158 27.85 4.99 -1.94
C ASP A 158 28.66 4.00 -2.78
N HIS A 159 28.52 4.02 -4.09
CA HIS A 159 29.34 3.21 -5.01
C HIS A 159 30.83 3.58 -4.93
N ALA A 160 31.14 4.87 -4.89
CA ALA A 160 32.53 5.34 -4.75
C ALA A 160 33.14 4.93 -3.39
N ALA A 161 32.38 5.04 -2.31
CA ALA A 161 32.83 4.62 -0.97
C ALA A 161 33.06 3.10 -0.89
N LEU A 162 32.21 2.29 -1.51
CA LEU A 162 32.37 0.84 -1.59
C LEU A 162 33.60 0.45 -2.40
N GLN A 163 33.84 1.06 -3.55
CA GLN A 163 35.04 0.82 -4.36
C GLN A 163 36.32 1.14 -3.61
N ASN A 164 36.40 2.32 -2.97
CA ASN A 164 37.55 2.69 -2.16
C ASN A 164 37.81 1.71 -0.99
N SER A 165 36.74 1.20 -0.37
CA SER A 165 36.86 0.24 0.73
C SER A 165 37.37 -1.15 0.28
N LEU A 166 37.06 -1.53 -0.94
CA LEU A 166 37.54 -2.78 -1.55
C LEU A 166 39.02 -2.65 -1.99
N GLU A 167 39.43 -1.51 -2.54
CA GLU A 167 40.83 -1.26 -2.92
C GLU A 167 41.77 -1.26 -1.70
N VAL A 168 41.34 -0.66 -0.58
CA VAL A 168 42.10 -0.68 0.68
C VAL A 168 42.28 -2.09 1.24
N ARG A 169 41.27 -2.96 1.08
CA ARG A 169 41.35 -4.37 1.52
C ARG A 169 42.23 -5.26 0.65
N HIS A 170 42.50 -4.88 -0.60
CA HIS A 170 43.36 -5.63 -1.50
C HIS A 170 44.82 -5.14 -1.46
N ALA A 171 45.07 -3.99 -0.81
CA ALA A 171 46.40 -3.39 -0.65
C ALA A 171 47.07 -3.71 0.71
N ALA A 172 46.37 -4.41 1.62
CA ALA A 172 46.85 -4.82 2.95
C ALA A 172 47.01 -6.36 3.01
#